data_2cc62e75f83c88524ea6cb8680bd1d2c
#
_entry.id   2cc62e75f83c88524ea6cb8680bd1d2c
#
_cell.length_a   1.000
_cell.length_b   1.000
_cell.length_c   1.000
_cell.angle_alpha   90.00
_cell.angle_beta   90.00
_cell.angle_gamma   90.00
#
_symmetry.space_group_name_H-M   'P 1'
#
loop_
_entity.id
_entity.type
_entity.pdbx_description
1 polymer ?
#
loop_
_entity_poly.entity_id
_entity_poly.type
_entity_poly.pdbx_seq_one_letter_code
_entity_poly.pdbx_strand_id
1 'polypeptide(L)'
;IADAENPEALDRIAIDEPTMNMLFTINNSPFFGKEGKFVTSRHLRDRLFKETEKNLALKVIPTESEDKFLVFGRGILHLSVLIETMRREGYELQVGQPQVIYKEDENGQKLEPIESLVVDVPDEVAGKVIELATQGKGELLIMEPKGDLQHLEFNIPSRGLIGLRSKVLTATYGEAIMAHRFISYEPFKGAIPGRINGSLISMNTGAAVPYALDKLQDRGVFCIDPGKE
;
A
#
# COMPACT_ATOMS: atom_id res chain seq x y z
N ILE A 1 -11.37 -29.00 14.68
CA ILE A 1 -11.23 -30.39 15.19
C ILE A 1 -11.28 -30.26 16.70
N ALA A 2 -12.27 -30.86 17.35
CA ALA A 2 -12.45 -30.87 18.79
C ALA A 2 -12.52 -32.32 19.28
N ASP A 3 -12.32 -32.50 20.59
CA ASP A 3 -12.56 -33.80 21.23
C ASP A 3 -14.02 -34.18 21.06
N ALA A 4 -14.27 -35.43 20.67
CA ALA A 4 -15.63 -35.94 20.42
C ALA A 4 -16.46 -36.08 21.72
N GLU A 5 -15.79 -36.27 22.87
CA GLU A 5 -16.42 -36.44 24.18
C GLU A 5 -16.58 -35.15 24.95
N ASN A 6 -15.72 -34.15 24.66
CA ASN A 6 -15.75 -32.83 25.33
C ASN A 6 -15.39 -31.70 24.34
N PRO A 7 -16.35 -31.27 23.49
CA PRO A 7 -16.10 -30.24 22.48
C PRO A 7 -15.94 -28.87 23.13
N GLU A 8 -14.70 -28.48 23.42
CA GLU A 8 -14.35 -27.12 23.82
C GLU A 8 -14.04 -26.27 22.58
N ALA A 9 -14.71 -25.14 22.44
CA ALA A 9 -14.38 -24.18 21.39
C ALA A 9 -13.09 -23.43 21.78
N LEU A 10 -12.08 -23.52 20.93
CA LEU A 10 -10.90 -22.68 21.07
C LEU A 10 -11.25 -21.21 20.81
N ASP A 11 -10.59 -20.31 21.52
CA ASP A 11 -10.72 -18.87 21.28
C ASP A 11 -10.36 -18.53 19.81
N ARG A 12 -11.13 -17.63 19.24
CA ARG A 12 -10.85 -17.15 17.88
C ARG A 12 -9.58 -16.34 17.87
N ILE A 13 -8.66 -16.68 16.97
CA ILE A 13 -7.50 -15.82 16.69
C ILE A 13 -8.03 -14.50 16.14
N ALA A 14 -7.80 -13.40 16.87
CA ALA A 14 -8.12 -12.07 16.40
C ALA A 14 -7.25 -11.73 15.17
N ILE A 15 -7.89 -11.42 14.05
CA ILE A 15 -7.21 -10.97 12.84
C ILE A 15 -7.40 -9.45 12.79
N ASP A 16 -6.31 -8.71 12.57
CA ASP A 16 -6.37 -7.25 12.43
C ASP A 16 -7.32 -6.86 11.30
N GLU A 17 -8.16 -5.87 11.58
CA GLU A 17 -9.07 -5.33 10.57
C GLU A 17 -8.29 -4.71 9.41
N PRO A 18 -8.82 -4.76 8.19
CA PRO A 18 -8.20 -4.10 7.05
C PRO A 18 -8.17 -2.58 7.27
N THR A 19 -6.99 -1.99 7.06
CA THR A 19 -6.78 -0.53 7.20
C THR A 19 -6.80 0.19 5.86
N MET A 20 -6.68 -0.55 4.76
CA MET A 20 -6.61 -0.01 3.41
C MET A 20 -7.52 -0.73 2.44
N ASN A 21 -7.95 -0.01 1.42
CA ASN A 21 -8.63 -0.58 0.27
C ASN A 21 -8.01 -0.10 -1.04
N MET A 22 -8.27 -0.84 -2.10
CA MET A 22 -7.86 -0.50 -3.45
C MET A 22 -8.92 -0.98 -4.43
N LEU A 23 -9.17 -0.19 -5.47
CA LEU A 23 -10.07 -0.56 -6.54
C LEU A 23 -9.35 -1.47 -7.53
N PHE A 24 -9.92 -2.66 -7.79
CA PHE A 24 -9.52 -3.54 -8.87
C PHE A 24 -10.57 -3.48 -9.98
N THR A 25 -10.11 -3.35 -11.21
CA THR A 25 -10.98 -3.31 -12.39
C THR A 25 -10.34 -4.03 -13.56
N ILE A 26 -11.14 -4.41 -14.54
CA ILE A 26 -10.62 -4.96 -15.79
C ILE A 26 -9.73 -3.93 -16.48
N ASN A 27 -8.75 -4.40 -17.25
CA ASN A 27 -7.94 -3.52 -18.09
C ASN A 27 -8.77 -3.02 -19.25
N ASN A 28 -9.01 -1.72 -19.33
CA ASN A 28 -9.69 -1.04 -20.43
C ASN A 28 -8.74 -0.10 -21.20
N SER A 29 -7.43 -0.27 -21.02
CA SER A 29 -6.40 0.49 -21.72
C SER A 29 -6.22 -0.02 -23.17
N PRO A 30 -5.52 0.73 -24.04
CA PRO A 30 -5.13 0.26 -25.39
C PRO A 30 -4.29 -1.01 -25.40
N PHE A 31 -3.76 -1.43 -24.25
CA PHE A 31 -2.93 -2.63 -24.08
C PHE A 31 -3.74 -3.85 -23.63
N PHE A 32 -5.06 -3.76 -23.61
CA PHE A 32 -5.96 -4.86 -23.24
C PHE A 32 -5.64 -6.15 -24.02
N GLY A 33 -5.48 -7.26 -23.28
CA GLY A 33 -5.25 -8.59 -23.85
C GLY A 33 -3.85 -8.85 -24.41
N LYS A 34 -2.90 -7.94 -24.20
CA LYS A 34 -1.52 -8.11 -24.70
C LYS A 34 -0.64 -8.95 -23.78
N GLU A 35 -0.82 -8.87 -22.48
CA GLU A 35 0.06 -9.52 -21.49
C GLU A 35 -0.63 -10.66 -20.75
N GLY A 36 -1.93 -10.56 -20.50
CA GLY A 36 -2.71 -11.51 -19.68
C GLY A 36 -3.59 -12.45 -20.49
N LYS A 37 -3.85 -13.65 -19.94
CA LYS A 37 -4.81 -14.61 -20.47
C LYS A 37 -6.21 -14.41 -19.91
N PHE A 38 -6.29 -13.92 -18.66
CA PHE A 38 -7.53 -13.74 -17.91
C PHE A 38 -7.86 -12.26 -17.82
N VAL A 39 -8.68 -11.78 -18.77
CA VAL A 39 -8.92 -10.34 -18.99
C VAL A 39 -10.38 -9.91 -18.68
N THR A 40 -11.27 -10.87 -18.37
CA THR A 40 -12.69 -10.57 -18.17
C THR A 40 -13.04 -10.34 -16.69
N SER A 41 -14.13 -9.58 -16.44
CA SER A 41 -14.64 -9.32 -15.09
C SER A 41 -15.00 -10.62 -14.36
N ARG A 42 -15.51 -11.61 -15.06
CA ARG A 42 -15.80 -12.93 -14.48
C ARG A 42 -14.53 -13.62 -13.95
N HIS A 43 -13.45 -13.64 -14.74
CA HIS A 43 -12.19 -14.20 -14.29
C HIS A 43 -11.65 -13.48 -13.06
N LEU A 44 -11.68 -12.13 -13.09
CA LEU A 44 -11.24 -11.31 -11.97
C LEU A 44 -12.05 -11.56 -10.71
N ARG A 45 -13.37 -11.60 -10.84
CA ARG A 45 -14.31 -11.90 -9.75
C ARG A 45 -14.02 -13.25 -9.12
N ASP A 46 -14.04 -14.31 -9.93
CA ASP A 46 -13.87 -15.68 -9.44
C ASP A 46 -12.53 -15.85 -8.71
N ARG A 47 -11.47 -15.21 -9.23
CA ARG A 47 -10.15 -15.25 -8.59
C ARG A 47 -10.10 -14.49 -7.27
N LEU A 48 -10.69 -13.30 -7.21
CA LEU A 48 -10.74 -12.50 -5.99
C LEU A 48 -11.55 -13.19 -4.88
N PHE A 49 -12.71 -13.74 -5.21
CA PHE A 49 -13.52 -14.48 -4.24
C PHE A 49 -12.83 -15.77 -3.75
N LYS A 50 -12.14 -16.48 -4.62
CA LYS A 50 -11.34 -17.65 -4.23
C LYS A 50 -10.19 -17.26 -3.28
N GLU A 51 -9.64 -16.06 -3.41
CA GLU A 51 -8.61 -15.56 -2.48
C GLU A 51 -9.19 -15.30 -1.10
N THR A 52 -10.42 -14.78 -0.99
CA THR A 52 -11.04 -14.52 0.31
C THR A 52 -11.32 -15.80 1.11
N GLU A 53 -11.47 -16.96 0.44
CA GLU A 53 -11.62 -18.25 1.11
C GLU A 53 -10.32 -18.69 1.82
N LYS A 54 -9.17 -18.31 1.27
CA LYS A 54 -7.84 -18.66 1.79
C LYS A 54 -7.26 -17.62 2.74
N ASN A 55 -7.63 -16.37 2.54
CA ASN A 55 -7.05 -15.23 3.24
C ASN A 55 -8.14 -14.44 3.97
N LEU A 56 -8.32 -14.77 5.25
CA LEU A 56 -9.34 -14.16 6.11
C LEU A 56 -9.15 -12.64 6.34
N ALA A 57 -7.93 -12.14 6.11
CA ALA A 57 -7.63 -10.71 6.24
C ALA A 57 -7.96 -9.91 4.97
N LEU A 58 -8.37 -10.59 3.90
CA LEU A 58 -8.80 -9.97 2.65
C LEU A 58 -10.32 -9.92 2.59
N LYS A 59 -10.88 -8.77 2.23
CA LYS A 59 -12.31 -8.63 1.97
C LYS A 59 -12.52 -8.04 0.59
N VAL A 60 -13.45 -8.57 -0.16
CA VAL A 60 -13.79 -8.12 -1.52
C VAL A 60 -15.25 -7.72 -1.54
N ILE A 61 -15.54 -6.50 -1.99
CA ILE A 61 -16.89 -6.00 -2.15
C ILE A 61 -17.08 -5.60 -3.62
N PRO A 62 -18.06 -6.19 -4.33
CA PRO A 62 -18.44 -5.72 -5.65
C PRO A 62 -18.95 -4.28 -5.54
N THR A 63 -18.66 -3.45 -6.52
CA THR A 63 -19.25 -2.11 -6.63
C THR A 63 -20.55 -2.15 -7.46
N GLU A 64 -21.20 -1.02 -7.67
CA GLU A 64 -22.36 -0.91 -8.55
C GLU A 64 -22.05 -1.32 -10.00
N SER A 65 -20.78 -1.28 -10.39
CA SER A 65 -20.30 -1.72 -11.70
C SER A 65 -19.81 -3.17 -11.62
N GLU A 66 -20.26 -4.03 -12.51
CA GLU A 66 -19.88 -5.45 -12.58
C GLU A 66 -18.38 -5.68 -12.85
N ASP A 67 -17.67 -4.67 -13.33
CA ASP A 67 -16.26 -4.71 -13.71
C ASP A 67 -15.32 -4.18 -12.62
N LYS A 68 -15.87 -3.73 -11.48
CA LYS A 68 -15.10 -3.06 -10.41
C LYS A 68 -15.31 -3.73 -9.07
N PHE A 69 -14.20 -4.00 -8.38
CA PHE A 69 -14.19 -4.64 -7.07
C PHE A 69 -13.38 -3.80 -6.10
N LEU A 70 -13.93 -3.52 -4.94
CA LEU A 70 -13.20 -2.88 -3.85
C LEU A 70 -12.57 -3.96 -2.99
N VAL A 71 -11.24 -3.99 -2.97
CA VAL A 71 -10.45 -5.00 -2.27
C VAL A 71 -9.82 -4.37 -1.03
N PHE A 72 -10.11 -4.92 0.13
CA PHE A 72 -9.65 -4.46 1.44
C PHE A 72 -8.52 -5.36 1.93
N GLY A 73 -7.47 -4.77 2.47
CA GLY A 73 -6.32 -5.48 3.01
C GLY A 73 -5.71 -4.77 4.21
N ARG A 74 -4.86 -5.48 4.94
CA ARG A 74 -4.18 -4.96 6.13
C ARG A 74 -3.16 -3.85 5.83
N GLY A 75 -2.76 -3.70 4.58
CA GLY A 75 -1.81 -2.68 4.17
C GLY A 75 -1.38 -2.83 2.72
N ILE A 76 -0.54 -1.90 2.25
CA ILE A 76 -0.06 -1.86 0.87
C ILE A 76 0.64 -3.16 0.45
N LEU A 77 1.53 -3.69 1.30
CA LEU A 77 2.27 -4.91 0.96
C LEU A 77 1.33 -6.09 0.71
N HIS A 78 0.30 -6.24 1.53
CA HIS A 78 -0.69 -7.31 1.38
C HIS A 78 -1.41 -7.23 0.02
N LEU A 79 -1.85 -6.03 -0.38
CA LEU A 79 -2.48 -5.79 -1.67
C LEU A 79 -1.49 -5.95 -2.84
N SER A 80 -0.24 -5.51 -2.67
CA SER A 80 0.80 -5.65 -3.70
C SER A 80 1.17 -7.10 -3.97
N VAL A 81 1.25 -7.93 -2.92
CA VAL A 81 1.49 -9.38 -3.07
C VAL A 81 0.35 -10.05 -3.84
N LEU A 82 -0.90 -9.68 -3.54
CA LEU A 82 -2.06 -10.17 -4.28
C LEU A 82 -1.97 -9.79 -5.77
N ILE A 83 -1.71 -8.52 -6.07
CA ILE A 83 -1.58 -8.03 -7.45
C ILE A 83 -0.49 -8.80 -8.20
N GLU A 84 0.69 -8.94 -7.59
CA GLU A 84 1.83 -9.62 -8.21
C GLU A 84 1.55 -11.12 -8.42
N THR A 85 0.88 -11.76 -7.47
CA THR A 85 0.46 -13.17 -7.59
C THR A 85 -0.51 -13.33 -8.76
N MET A 86 -1.52 -12.48 -8.86
CA MET A 86 -2.48 -12.50 -9.96
C MET A 86 -1.81 -12.24 -11.31
N ARG A 87 -0.88 -11.28 -11.37
CA ARG A 87 -0.09 -11.00 -12.57
C ARG A 87 0.68 -12.23 -13.04
N ARG A 88 1.35 -12.93 -12.12
CA ARG A 88 2.09 -14.20 -12.43
C ARG A 88 1.17 -15.34 -12.86
N GLU A 89 -0.05 -15.38 -12.35
CA GLU A 89 -1.07 -16.34 -12.78
C GLU A 89 -1.63 -16.03 -14.18
N GLY A 90 -1.28 -14.86 -14.76
CA GLY A 90 -1.72 -14.42 -16.08
C GLY A 90 -3.01 -13.61 -16.10
N TYR A 91 -3.39 -13.03 -14.95
CA TYR A 91 -4.48 -12.05 -14.90
C TYR A 91 -3.98 -10.69 -15.32
N GLU A 92 -4.76 -10.02 -16.17
CA GLU A 92 -4.55 -8.64 -16.58
C GLU A 92 -5.63 -7.78 -15.94
N LEU A 93 -5.21 -6.80 -15.15
CA LEU A 93 -6.12 -5.95 -14.40
C LEU A 93 -5.53 -4.55 -14.23
N GLN A 94 -6.40 -3.59 -13.98
CA GLN A 94 -6.02 -2.25 -13.51
C GLN A 94 -6.30 -2.12 -12.02
N VAL A 95 -5.47 -1.36 -11.33
CA VAL A 95 -5.66 -1.04 -9.92
C VAL A 95 -5.73 0.47 -9.71
N GLY A 96 -6.62 0.90 -8.84
CA GLY A 96 -6.70 2.28 -8.39
C GLY A 96 -5.62 2.60 -7.36
N GLN A 97 -5.58 3.85 -6.94
CA GLN A 97 -4.71 4.25 -5.83
C GLN A 97 -5.19 3.61 -4.52
N PRO A 98 -4.26 3.16 -3.66
CA PRO A 98 -4.61 2.69 -2.34
C PRO A 98 -5.22 3.82 -1.52
N GLN A 99 -6.31 3.53 -0.84
CA GLN A 99 -7.01 4.45 0.03
C GLN A 99 -7.08 3.88 1.45
N VAL A 100 -6.95 4.75 2.43
CA VAL A 100 -7.09 4.40 3.83
C VAL A 100 -8.57 4.37 4.20
N ILE A 101 -8.95 3.40 5.02
CA ILE A 101 -10.32 3.26 5.50
C ILE A 101 -10.51 4.19 6.69
N TYR A 102 -11.44 5.12 6.56
CA TYR A 102 -11.86 5.99 7.65
C TYR A 102 -13.05 5.38 8.38
N LYS A 103 -13.13 5.62 9.68
CA LYS A 103 -14.32 5.34 10.50
C LYS A 103 -14.90 6.65 11.00
N GLU A 104 -16.11 6.61 11.52
CA GLU A 104 -16.74 7.71 12.24
C GLU A 104 -17.03 7.24 13.66
N ASP A 105 -16.79 8.12 14.64
CA ASP A 105 -17.18 7.87 16.01
C ASP A 105 -18.68 8.15 16.24
N GLU A 106 -19.15 7.95 17.47
CA GLU A 106 -20.55 8.20 17.86
C GLU A 106 -20.97 9.67 17.69
N ASN A 107 -20.01 10.59 17.60
CA ASN A 107 -20.25 12.03 17.45
C ASN A 107 -20.13 12.48 15.97
N GLY A 108 -19.91 11.56 15.04
CA GLY A 108 -19.69 11.87 13.62
C GLY A 108 -18.30 12.40 13.32
N GLN A 109 -17.33 12.28 14.25
CA GLN A 109 -15.96 12.68 14.02
C GLN A 109 -15.23 11.63 13.19
N LYS A 110 -14.53 12.09 12.16
CA LYS A 110 -13.74 11.24 11.28
C LYS A 110 -12.53 10.69 12.02
N LEU A 111 -12.38 9.36 12.03
CA LEU A 111 -11.24 8.64 12.58
C LEU A 111 -10.40 8.05 11.46
N GLU A 112 -9.09 8.02 11.67
CA GLU A 112 -8.12 7.39 10.76
C GLU A 112 -7.27 6.33 11.49
N PRO A 113 -6.83 5.26 10.80
CA PRO A 113 -5.99 4.24 11.41
C PRO A 113 -4.59 4.79 11.65
N ILE A 114 -4.10 4.56 12.87
CA ILE A 114 -2.74 4.90 13.31
C ILE A 114 -1.92 3.63 13.44
N GLU A 115 -0.69 3.72 12.97
CA GLU A 115 0.28 2.63 13.04
C GLU A 115 1.51 3.04 13.87
N SER A 116 2.04 2.09 14.64
CA SER A 116 3.38 2.20 15.22
C SER A 116 4.38 1.93 14.11
N LEU A 117 5.22 2.88 13.82
CA LEU A 117 6.32 2.78 12.89
C LEU A 117 7.62 2.73 13.68
N VAL A 118 8.40 1.68 13.47
CA VAL A 118 9.74 1.51 14.03
C VAL A 118 10.75 1.62 12.90
N VAL A 119 11.78 2.43 13.10
CA VAL A 119 12.85 2.62 12.12
C VAL A 119 14.20 2.60 12.80
N ASP A 120 15.07 1.66 12.44
CA ASP A 120 16.48 1.63 12.83
C ASP A 120 17.33 2.18 11.69
N VAL A 121 18.10 3.26 11.94
CA VAL A 121 18.89 3.98 10.93
C VAL A 121 20.23 4.45 11.48
N PRO A 122 21.26 4.66 10.64
CA PRO A 122 22.49 5.32 11.05
C PRO A 122 22.22 6.71 11.63
N ASP A 123 22.99 7.11 12.66
CA ASP A 123 22.80 8.38 13.38
C ASP A 123 22.83 9.59 12.43
N GLU A 124 23.73 9.59 11.46
CA GLU A 124 23.93 10.68 10.50
C GLU A 124 22.66 11.02 9.68
N VAL A 125 21.79 10.03 9.44
CA VAL A 125 20.57 10.19 8.62
C VAL A 125 19.28 10.16 9.44
N ALA A 126 19.35 10.00 10.75
CA ALA A 126 18.18 9.94 11.64
C ALA A 126 17.31 11.19 11.53
N GLY A 127 17.93 12.38 11.49
CA GLY A 127 17.22 13.65 11.33
C GLY A 127 16.39 13.73 10.04
N LYS A 128 16.89 13.16 8.94
CA LYS A 128 16.16 13.14 7.67
C LYS A 128 14.96 12.19 7.71
N VAL A 129 15.08 11.08 8.41
CA VAL A 129 13.99 10.13 8.61
C VAL A 129 12.89 10.74 9.47
N ILE A 130 13.25 11.46 10.55
CA ILE A 130 12.30 12.17 11.40
C ILE A 130 11.54 13.23 10.58
N GLU A 131 12.23 14.00 9.74
CA GLU A 131 11.59 14.97 8.83
C GLU A 131 10.56 14.28 7.93
N LEU A 132 10.93 13.17 7.26
CA LEU A 132 10.06 12.43 6.36
C LEU A 132 8.83 11.85 7.07
N ALA A 133 9.00 11.29 8.26
CA ALA A 133 7.90 10.76 9.07
C ALA A 133 6.96 11.88 9.53
N THR A 134 7.50 13.02 9.97
CA THR A 134 6.72 14.19 10.41
C THR A 134 5.93 14.83 9.26
N GLN A 135 6.48 14.85 8.04
CA GLN A 135 5.71 15.25 6.84
C GLN A 135 4.48 14.37 6.62
N GLY A 136 4.59 13.07 6.96
CA GLY A 136 3.49 12.11 6.97
C GLY A 136 2.55 12.22 8.20
N LYS A 137 2.68 13.25 9.03
CA LYS A 137 1.96 13.42 10.32
C LYS A 137 2.35 12.37 11.36
N GLY A 138 3.55 11.80 11.27
CA GLY A 138 4.14 10.96 12.30
C GLY A 138 4.59 11.77 13.51
N GLU A 139 4.32 11.26 14.68
CA GLU A 139 4.74 11.79 15.97
C GLU A 139 5.86 10.91 16.52
N LEU A 140 7.05 11.48 16.74
CA LEU A 140 8.17 10.78 17.34
C LEU A 140 7.89 10.52 18.81
N LEU A 141 7.93 9.27 19.23
CA LEU A 141 7.73 8.83 20.61
C LEU A 141 9.06 8.51 21.30
N ILE A 142 9.91 7.76 20.63
CA ILE A 142 11.17 7.26 21.18
C ILE A 142 12.28 7.51 20.17
N MET A 143 13.44 7.94 20.70
CA MET A 143 14.70 8.04 19.99
C MET A 143 15.80 7.56 20.91
N GLU A 144 16.37 6.41 20.63
CA GLU A 144 17.38 5.78 21.49
C GLU A 144 18.53 5.23 20.65
N PRO A 145 19.78 5.34 21.13
CA PRO A 145 20.91 4.71 20.47
C PRO A 145 20.85 3.18 20.65
N LYS A 146 21.06 2.44 19.56
CA LYS A 146 21.07 0.97 19.52
C LYS A 146 22.32 0.48 18.77
N GLY A 147 23.45 0.39 19.49
CA GLY A 147 24.74 0.13 18.86
C GLY A 147 25.16 1.29 17.95
N ASP A 148 25.41 1.01 16.68
CA ASP A 148 25.77 2.03 15.66
C ASP A 148 24.55 2.66 14.98
N LEU A 149 23.34 2.30 15.39
CA LEU A 149 22.08 2.78 14.83
C LEU A 149 21.31 3.61 15.85
N GLN A 150 20.44 4.49 15.36
CA GLN A 150 19.38 5.14 16.12
C GLN A 150 18.08 4.37 15.92
N HIS A 151 17.45 3.99 17.05
CA HIS A 151 16.13 3.41 17.11
C HIS A 151 15.09 4.50 17.24
N LEU A 152 14.18 4.59 16.27
CA LEU A 152 13.14 5.60 16.21
C LEU A 152 11.77 4.93 16.24
N GLU A 153 10.89 5.37 17.13
CA GLU A 153 9.49 4.91 17.16
C GLU A 153 8.54 6.09 16.94
N PHE A 154 7.56 5.88 16.08
CA PHE A 154 6.55 6.89 15.74
C PHE A 154 5.14 6.32 15.83
N ASN A 155 4.18 7.17 16.18
CA ASN A 155 2.77 6.98 15.84
C ASN A 155 2.47 7.76 14.57
N ILE A 156 2.10 7.06 13.50
CA ILE A 156 1.88 7.66 12.19
C ILE A 156 0.56 7.20 11.57
N PRO A 157 -0.23 8.08 10.94
CA PRO A 157 -1.39 7.66 10.18
C PRO A 157 -1.01 6.73 9.03
N SER A 158 -1.77 5.66 8.79
CA SER A 158 -1.51 4.71 7.71
C SER A 158 -1.34 5.38 6.34
N ARG A 159 -2.05 6.50 6.09
CA ARG A 159 -1.88 7.30 4.86
C ARG A 159 -0.50 7.96 4.77
N GLY A 160 0.15 8.27 5.90
CA GLY A 160 1.50 8.81 5.96
C GLY A 160 2.59 7.79 5.60
N LEU A 161 2.29 6.50 5.72
CA LEU A 161 3.19 5.41 5.33
C LEU A 161 3.23 5.19 3.82
N ILE A 162 2.23 5.70 3.08
CA ILE A 162 2.15 5.51 1.62
C ILE A 162 3.35 6.21 0.95
N GLY A 163 4.25 5.41 0.38
CA GLY A 163 5.48 5.88 -0.26
C GLY A 163 6.61 6.29 0.71
N LEU A 164 6.39 6.28 2.02
CA LEU A 164 7.41 6.64 3.02
C LEU A 164 8.61 5.68 2.96
N ARG A 165 8.36 4.38 2.85
CA ARG A 165 9.44 3.37 2.78
C ARG A 165 10.45 3.69 1.68
N SER A 166 10.00 3.98 0.47
CA SER A 166 10.90 4.30 -0.65
C SER A 166 11.70 5.58 -0.39
N LYS A 167 11.06 6.61 0.18
CA LYS A 167 11.74 7.86 0.54
C LYS A 167 12.81 7.65 1.61
N VAL A 168 12.49 6.88 2.65
CA VAL A 168 13.43 6.56 3.73
C VAL A 168 14.59 5.73 3.20
N LEU A 169 14.34 4.66 2.43
CA LEU A 169 15.40 3.85 1.83
C LEU A 169 16.31 4.68 0.91
N THR A 170 15.75 5.59 0.12
CA THR A 170 16.55 6.51 -0.71
C THR A 170 17.39 7.46 0.13
N ALA A 171 16.81 8.03 1.20
CA ALA A 171 17.51 8.96 2.07
C ALA A 171 18.60 8.32 2.93
N THR A 172 18.51 7.01 3.17
CA THR A 172 19.44 6.22 3.99
C THR A 172 20.32 5.28 3.16
N TYR A 173 20.36 5.46 1.84
CA TYR A 173 21.12 4.60 0.92
C TYR A 173 20.79 3.10 1.05
N GLY A 174 19.57 2.77 1.49
CA GLY A 174 19.11 1.40 1.68
C GLY A 174 19.37 0.80 3.06
N GLU A 175 20.01 1.52 3.98
CA GLU A 175 20.44 1.00 5.29
C GLU A 175 19.33 0.98 6.34
N ALA A 176 18.20 1.68 6.09
CA ALA A 176 17.09 1.72 7.05
C ALA A 176 16.38 0.38 7.18
N ILE A 177 16.14 -0.05 8.41
CA ILE A 177 15.27 -1.17 8.76
C ILE A 177 13.94 -0.59 9.23
N MET A 178 12.85 -0.92 8.56
CA MET A 178 11.52 -0.39 8.86
C MET A 178 10.52 -1.50 9.14
N ALA A 179 9.77 -1.36 10.23
CA ALA A 179 8.61 -2.19 10.54
C ALA A 179 7.45 -1.30 10.99
N HIS A 180 6.23 -1.70 10.70
CA HIS A 180 5.04 -1.00 11.19
C HIS A 180 3.92 -1.99 11.50
N ARG A 181 3.04 -1.59 12.44
CA ARG A 181 1.86 -2.36 12.82
C ARG A 181 0.71 -1.43 13.18
N PHE A 182 -0.52 -1.87 12.92
CA PHE A 182 -1.72 -1.19 13.34
C PHE A 182 -1.81 -1.11 14.87
N ILE A 183 -2.25 0.04 15.41
CA ILE A 183 -2.51 0.25 16.83
C ILE A 183 -4.00 0.47 17.07
N SER A 184 -4.56 1.56 16.54
CA SER A 184 -5.90 2.04 16.85
C SER A 184 -6.42 2.98 15.77
N TYR A 185 -7.69 3.35 15.89
CA TYR A 185 -8.27 4.47 15.16
C TYR A 185 -8.25 5.72 16.04
N GLU A 186 -7.74 6.82 15.53
CA GLU A 186 -7.66 8.11 16.22
C GLU A 186 -8.29 9.23 15.36
N PRO A 187 -8.61 10.39 15.97
CA PRO A 187 -9.11 11.54 15.23
C PRO A 187 -8.18 11.94 14.06
N PHE A 188 -8.79 12.34 12.95
CA PHE A 188 -8.08 12.73 11.74
C PHE A 188 -7.07 13.88 12.00
N LYS A 189 -5.77 13.64 11.75
CA LYS A 189 -4.65 14.57 12.01
C LYS A 189 -4.48 15.67 10.96
N GLY A 190 -5.49 15.96 10.16
CA GLY A 190 -5.45 17.00 9.12
C GLY A 190 -4.81 16.54 7.80
N ALA A 191 -4.76 17.41 6.81
CA ALA A 191 -4.24 17.09 5.50
C ALA A 191 -2.71 16.85 5.51
N ILE A 192 -2.26 15.86 4.74
CA ILE A 192 -0.84 15.67 4.43
C ILE A 192 -0.58 16.40 3.11
N PRO A 193 0.48 17.21 2.99
CA PRO A 193 0.86 17.83 1.73
C PRO A 193 1.09 16.75 0.67
N GLY A 194 0.28 16.78 -0.37
CA GLY A 194 0.38 15.86 -1.50
C GLY A 194 1.28 16.38 -2.61
N ARG A 195 1.39 15.61 -3.68
CA ARG A 195 2.10 16.03 -4.88
C ARG A 195 1.35 17.21 -5.54
N ILE A 196 2.06 18.33 -5.75
CA ILE A 196 1.49 19.54 -6.34
C ILE A 196 1.33 19.38 -7.86
N ASN A 197 2.30 18.70 -8.50
CA ASN A 197 2.35 18.55 -9.96
C ASN A 197 1.71 17.24 -10.42
N GLY A 198 1.15 17.28 -11.64
CA GLY A 198 0.53 16.14 -12.30
C GLY A 198 1.52 15.08 -12.80
N SER A 199 1.04 14.18 -13.65
CA SER A 199 1.85 13.19 -14.36
C SER A 199 2.10 13.63 -15.79
N LEU A 200 3.29 13.37 -16.31
CA LEU A 200 3.58 13.38 -17.74
C LEU A 200 3.15 12.04 -18.32
N ILE A 201 2.28 12.05 -19.29
CA ILE A 201 1.73 10.84 -19.92
C ILE A 201 2.15 10.85 -21.38
N SER A 202 2.66 9.70 -21.89
CA SER A 202 2.94 9.55 -23.30
C SER A 202 1.65 9.66 -24.12
N MET A 203 1.67 10.41 -25.19
CA MET A 203 0.55 10.55 -26.12
C MET A 203 0.59 9.51 -27.26
N ASN A 204 1.73 8.88 -27.47
CA ASN A 204 1.93 7.92 -28.55
C ASN A 204 2.43 6.59 -28.00
N THR A 205 2.10 5.51 -28.68
CA THR A 205 2.67 4.17 -28.44
C THR A 205 4.08 4.11 -28.98
N GLY A 206 5.01 3.50 -28.23
CA GLY A 206 6.38 3.30 -28.67
C GLY A 206 7.29 2.94 -27.51
N ALA A 207 8.48 2.45 -27.81
CA ALA A 207 9.45 2.07 -26.78
C ALA A 207 10.09 3.31 -26.13
N ALA A 208 10.24 3.26 -24.80
CA ALA A 208 10.90 4.31 -24.04
C ALA A 208 12.40 4.35 -24.37
N VAL A 209 12.86 5.44 -24.98
CA VAL A 209 14.24 5.62 -25.41
C VAL A 209 15.05 6.29 -24.30
N PRO A 210 16.23 5.74 -23.88
CA PRO A 210 17.07 6.31 -22.83
C PRO A 210 17.38 7.79 -23.01
N TYR A 211 17.69 8.22 -24.23
CA TYR A 211 17.97 9.61 -24.56
C TYR A 211 16.78 10.54 -24.28
N ALA A 212 15.55 10.10 -24.60
CA ALA A 212 14.35 10.89 -24.34
C ALA A 212 14.05 10.98 -22.85
N LEU A 213 14.27 9.88 -22.10
CA LEU A 213 14.12 9.86 -20.65
C LEU A 213 15.15 10.78 -19.97
N ASP A 214 16.41 10.76 -20.41
CA ASP A 214 17.46 11.64 -19.91
C ASP A 214 17.08 13.12 -20.00
N LYS A 215 16.47 13.55 -21.12
CA LYS A 215 16.00 14.93 -21.32
C LYS A 215 14.83 15.33 -20.40
N LEU A 216 14.12 14.37 -19.83
CA LEU A 216 12.96 14.60 -18.97
C LEU A 216 13.25 14.40 -17.50
N GLN A 217 14.45 13.89 -17.11
CA GLN A 217 14.76 13.51 -15.73
C GLN A 217 14.65 14.69 -14.75
N ASP A 218 14.94 15.92 -15.17
CA ASP A 218 14.83 17.12 -14.33
C ASP A 218 13.36 17.49 -14.02
N ARG A 219 12.39 16.91 -14.71
CA ARG A 219 10.97 17.24 -14.57
C ARG A 219 10.22 16.38 -13.58
N GLY A 220 10.78 15.28 -13.13
CA GLY A 220 10.12 14.40 -12.17
C GLY A 220 10.74 13.01 -12.06
N VAL A 221 10.04 12.15 -11.33
CA VAL A 221 10.42 10.75 -11.13
C VAL A 221 9.80 9.89 -12.23
N PHE A 222 10.59 9.02 -12.84
CA PHE A 222 10.11 8.09 -13.84
C PHE A 222 9.45 6.86 -13.20
N CYS A 223 8.36 6.42 -13.82
CA CYS A 223 7.66 5.18 -13.51
C CYS A 223 7.82 4.14 -14.62
N ILE A 224 8.73 4.39 -15.58
CA ILE A 224 8.99 3.53 -16.73
C ILE A 224 10.50 3.37 -16.93
N ASP A 225 10.92 2.17 -17.25
CA ASP A 225 12.31 1.85 -17.58
C ASP A 225 12.57 2.00 -19.10
N PRO A 226 13.83 2.26 -19.50
CA PRO A 226 14.23 2.25 -20.89
C PRO A 226 13.90 0.91 -21.57
N GLY A 227 13.42 0.98 -22.81
CA GLY A 227 13.06 -0.20 -23.61
C GLY A 227 11.67 -0.78 -23.31
N LYS A 228 10.92 -0.21 -22.37
CA LYS A 228 9.51 -0.57 -22.16
C LYS A 228 8.61 0.15 -23.16
N GLU A 229 7.55 -0.55 -23.60
CA GLU A 229 6.52 -0.04 -24.51
C GLU A 229 5.28 0.44 -23.73
#